data_39dcbd9a579317d11d86de34f6e216d5
#
_entry.id   39dcbd9a579317d11d86de34f6e216d5
#
_cell.length_a   1.000
_cell.length_b   1.000
_cell.length_c   1.000
_cell.angle_alpha   90.00
_cell.angle_beta   90.00
_cell.angle_gamma   90.00
#
_symmetry.space_group_name_H-M   'P 1'
#
loop_
_entity.id
_entity.type
_entity.pdbx_description
1 polymer ?
#
loop_
_entity_poly.entity_id
_entity_poly.type
_entity_poly.pdbx_seq_one_letter_code
_entity_poly.pdbx_strand_id
1 'polypeptide(L)'
;MWMPARLICNPDQKGTPTYALDLANAIITILDKVKAAQSKDEYVGVYHFSNEGVCSWYDFTQMIARIAGHKECDIQPCYSSEYPSPVTRPAYSVLD
;
A
#
# COMPACT_ATOMS: atom_id res chain seq x y z
N MET A 1 -5.50 14.14 12.22
CA MET A 1 -5.88 13.89 10.80
C MET A 1 -7.36 14.21 10.61
N TRP A 2 -7.67 15.00 9.59
CA TRP A 2 -9.06 15.28 9.23
C TRP A 2 -9.63 14.14 8.38
N MET A 3 -10.90 13.77 8.66
CA MET A 3 -11.62 12.83 7.83
C MET A 3 -13.03 13.35 7.58
N PRO A 4 -13.61 13.15 6.39
CA PRO A 4 -14.97 13.53 6.11
C PRO A 4 -15.97 12.71 6.92
N ALA A 5 -17.23 13.19 7.01
CA ALA A 5 -18.28 12.47 7.73
C ALA A 5 -18.59 11.09 7.11
N ARG A 6 -18.40 10.96 5.81
CA ARG A 6 -18.66 9.70 5.08
C ARG A 6 -17.60 9.48 4.01
N LEU A 7 -17.15 8.21 3.91
CA LEU A 7 -16.24 7.74 2.88
C LEU A 7 -16.77 6.46 2.24
N ILE A 8 -16.53 6.31 0.95
CA ILE A 8 -16.76 5.04 0.26
C ILE A 8 -15.39 4.49 -0.15
N CYS A 9 -15.15 3.21 0.13
CA CYS A 9 -13.87 2.57 -0.10
C CYS A 9 -14.07 1.18 -0.72
N ASN A 10 -13.12 0.78 -1.53
CA ASN A 10 -13.23 -0.45 -2.29
C ASN A 10 -12.81 -1.67 -1.46
N PRO A 11 -13.71 -2.69 -1.29
CA PRO A 11 -13.40 -3.90 -0.55
C PRO A 11 -12.87 -5.04 -1.41
N ASP A 12 -12.91 -4.95 -2.74
CA ASP A 12 -12.56 -6.03 -3.66
C ASP A 12 -11.24 -5.81 -4.42
N GLN A 13 -10.49 -4.77 -4.06
CA GLN A 13 -9.12 -4.56 -4.54
C GLN A 13 -8.17 -4.73 -3.38
N LYS A 14 -7.35 -5.77 -3.41
CA LYS A 14 -6.44 -6.12 -2.33
C LYS A 14 -4.99 -5.86 -2.72
N GLY A 15 -4.24 -5.34 -1.79
CA GLY A 15 -2.83 -5.05 -1.97
C GLY A 15 -2.13 -4.97 -0.63
N THR A 16 -0.89 -4.54 -0.67
CA THR A 16 -0.07 -4.34 0.52
C THR A 16 0.30 -2.87 0.62
N PRO A 17 -0.37 -2.07 1.48
CA PRO A 17 0.04 -0.69 1.70
C PRO A 17 1.48 -0.64 2.18
N THR A 18 2.29 0.23 1.57
CA THR A 18 3.71 0.31 1.85
C THR A 18 4.07 1.73 2.30
N TYR A 19 4.67 1.81 3.48
CA TYR A 19 5.10 3.10 4.03
C TYR A 19 6.31 3.59 3.24
N ALA A 20 6.21 4.78 2.68
CA ALA A 20 7.23 5.35 1.80
C ALA A 20 8.59 5.51 2.47
N LEU A 21 8.62 5.81 3.77
CA LEU A 21 9.86 5.93 4.52
C LEU A 21 10.59 4.57 4.61
N ASP A 22 9.85 3.48 4.80
CA ASP A 22 10.44 2.14 4.82
C ASP A 22 11.05 1.79 3.47
N LEU A 23 10.36 2.12 2.39
CA LEU A 23 10.89 1.92 1.04
C LEU A 23 12.15 2.76 0.80
N ALA A 24 12.15 4.01 1.23
CA ALA A 24 13.31 4.89 1.11
C ALA A 24 14.52 4.33 1.87
N ASN A 25 14.31 3.83 3.07
CA ASN A 25 15.38 3.22 3.87
C ASN A 25 15.90 1.94 3.23
N ALA A 26 15.03 1.13 2.62
CA ALA A 26 15.43 -0.06 1.88
C ALA A 26 16.32 0.29 0.69
N ILE A 27 15.96 1.34 -0.06
CA ILE A 27 16.74 1.81 -1.20
C ILE A 27 18.14 2.25 -0.74
N ILE A 28 18.22 3.04 0.33
CA ILE A 28 19.51 3.50 0.88
C ILE A 28 20.36 2.31 1.32
N THR A 29 19.76 1.32 1.98
CA THR A 29 20.48 0.11 2.41
C THR A 29 21.05 -0.64 1.22
N ILE A 30 20.29 -0.78 0.15
CA ILE A 30 20.77 -1.44 -1.09
C ILE A 30 21.92 -0.66 -1.69
N LEU A 31 21.80 0.67 -1.79
CA LEU A 31 22.85 1.51 -2.34
C LEU A 31 24.15 1.43 -1.54
N ASP A 32 24.06 1.38 -0.22
CA ASP A 32 25.24 1.23 0.64
C ASP A 32 25.92 -0.12 0.40
N LYS A 33 25.15 -1.19 0.23
CA LYS A 33 25.69 -2.52 -0.08
C LYS A 33 26.38 -2.56 -1.45
N VAL A 34 25.78 -1.95 -2.46
CA VAL A 34 26.34 -1.86 -3.80
C VAL A 34 27.66 -1.07 -3.77
N LYS A 35 27.70 0.04 -3.03
CA LYS A 35 28.88 0.88 -2.89
C LYS A 35 30.03 0.14 -2.22
N ALA A 36 29.75 -0.73 -1.26
CA ALA A 36 30.74 -1.53 -0.53
C ALA A 36 31.10 -2.84 -1.25
N ALA A 37 30.39 -3.20 -2.32
CA ALA A 37 30.62 -4.47 -3.02
C ALA A 37 31.94 -4.44 -3.78
N GLN A 38 32.63 -5.60 -3.83
CA GLN A 38 33.86 -5.77 -4.59
C GLN A 38 33.61 -5.78 -6.09
N SER A 39 32.45 -6.26 -6.52
CA SER A 39 32.00 -6.25 -7.91
C SER A 39 30.68 -5.51 -8.01
N LYS A 40 30.55 -4.60 -8.97
CA LYS A 40 29.30 -3.86 -9.21
C LYS A 40 28.18 -4.76 -9.69
N ASP A 41 28.50 -5.95 -10.24
CA ASP A 41 27.51 -6.89 -10.75
C ASP A 41 26.95 -7.81 -9.67
N GLU A 42 27.50 -7.78 -8.45
CA GLU A 42 27.10 -8.67 -7.36
C GLU A 42 25.62 -8.52 -7.00
N TYR A 43 25.08 -7.32 -7.06
CA TYR A 43 23.71 -7.02 -6.67
C TYR A 43 22.80 -6.65 -7.82
N VAL A 44 23.20 -6.89 -9.06
CA VAL A 44 22.38 -6.61 -10.22
C VAL A 44 21.16 -7.53 -10.24
N GLY A 45 19.99 -6.97 -10.45
CA GLY A 45 18.75 -7.74 -10.50
C GLY A 45 17.52 -6.88 -10.27
N VAL A 46 16.37 -7.52 -10.29
CA VAL A 46 15.09 -6.90 -9.98
C VAL A 46 14.69 -7.31 -8.58
N TYR A 47 14.34 -6.33 -7.76
CA TYR A 47 13.94 -6.54 -6.38
C TYR A 47 12.55 -5.97 -6.15
N HIS A 48 11.75 -6.68 -5.36
CA HIS A 48 10.46 -6.19 -4.91
C HIS A 48 10.55 -5.81 -3.44
N PHE A 49 9.90 -4.73 -3.07
CA PHE A 49 9.79 -4.31 -1.68
C PHE A 49 8.37 -3.86 -1.38
N SER A 50 7.80 -4.40 -0.33
CA SER A 50 6.54 -3.93 0.23
C SER A 50 6.52 -4.23 1.73
N ASN A 51 5.65 -3.54 2.46
CA ASN A 51 5.36 -3.94 3.83
C ASN A 51 4.59 -5.26 3.82
N GLU A 52 4.39 -5.85 4.97
CA GLU A 52 3.72 -7.14 5.09
C GLU A 52 2.21 -6.97 5.26
N GLY A 53 1.49 -8.03 4.95
CA GLY A 53 0.05 -8.09 5.09
C GLY A 53 -0.68 -7.75 3.80
N VAL A 54 -1.95 -8.16 3.76
CA VAL A 54 -2.82 -7.94 2.61
C VAL A 54 -4.12 -7.35 3.12
N CYS A 55 -4.57 -6.27 2.52
CA CYS A 55 -5.86 -5.69 2.85
C CYS A 55 -6.46 -4.98 1.64
N SER A 56 -7.77 -4.73 1.70
CA SER A 56 -8.45 -3.88 0.73
C SER A 56 -8.32 -2.41 1.13
N TRP A 57 -8.68 -1.50 0.24
CA TRP A 57 -8.78 -0.08 0.57
C TRP A 57 -9.78 0.16 1.70
N TYR A 58 -10.88 -0.60 1.72
CA TYR A 58 -11.87 -0.53 2.79
C TYR A 58 -11.27 -0.89 4.15
N ASP A 59 -10.56 -2.02 4.23
CA ASP A 59 -9.90 -2.46 5.46
C ASP A 59 -8.86 -1.44 5.93
N PHE A 60 -8.08 -0.93 5.00
CA PHE A 60 -7.02 0.04 5.28
C PHE A 60 -7.60 1.34 5.85
N THR A 61 -8.67 1.83 5.25
CA THR A 61 -9.34 3.06 5.69
C THR A 61 -9.96 2.89 7.08
N GLN A 62 -10.58 1.73 7.35
CA GLN A 62 -11.13 1.44 8.68
C GLN A 62 -10.04 1.44 9.75
N MET A 63 -8.88 0.87 9.45
CA MET A 63 -7.76 0.84 10.39
C MET A 63 -7.23 2.26 10.65
N ILE A 64 -7.11 3.09 9.62
CA ILE A 64 -6.71 4.49 9.76
C ILE A 64 -7.67 5.23 10.69
N ALA A 65 -8.97 5.09 10.46
CA ALA A 65 -9.99 5.75 11.28
C ALA A 65 -9.91 5.31 12.75
N ARG A 66 -9.69 4.01 12.98
CA ARG A 66 -9.59 3.46 14.33
C ARG A 66 -8.34 3.98 15.07
N ILE A 67 -7.19 3.97 14.41
CA ILE A 67 -5.92 4.43 14.99
C ILE A 67 -5.98 5.93 15.26
N ALA A 68 -6.57 6.71 14.35
CA ALA A 68 -6.69 8.16 14.49
C ALA A 68 -7.84 8.58 15.43
N GLY A 69 -8.67 7.65 15.88
CA GLY A 69 -9.78 7.93 16.78
C GLY A 69 -11.01 8.56 16.10
N HIS A 70 -11.14 8.44 14.80
CA HIS A 70 -12.27 9.00 14.04
C HIS A 70 -13.43 8.02 13.95
N LYS A 71 -14.08 7.76 15.08
CA LYS A 71 -15.22 6.83 15.14
C LYS A 71 -16.48 7.37 14.47
N GLU A 72 -16.55 8.68 14.30
CA GLU A 72 -17.70 9.37 13.70
C GLU A 72 -17.73 9.27 12.17
N CYS A 73 -16.65 8.84 11.54
CA CYS A 73 -16.60 8.71 10.09
C CYS A 73 -17.33 7.44 9.64
N ASP A 74 -18.34 7.62 8.77
CA ASP A 74 -19.11 6.53 8.19
C ASP A 74 -18.36 5.98 6.96
N ILE A 75 -17.72 4.82 7.09
CA ILE A 75 -16.94 4.21 6.02
C ILE A 75 -17.77 3.07 5.43
N GLN A 76 -18.18 3.23 4.17
CA GLN A 76 -19.02 2.27 3.46
C GLN A 76 -18.23 1.57 2.35
N PRO A 77 -18.48 0.27 2.12
CA PRO A 77 -17.85 -0.42 1.01
C PRO A 77 -18.48 0.01 -0.33
N CYS A 78 -17.64 0.08 -1.35
CA CYS A 78 -18.06 0.35 -2.73
C CYS A 78 -17.30 -0.60 -3.66
N TYR A 79 -17.98 -1.60 -4.19
CA TYR A 79 -17.36 -2.57 -5.07
C TYR A 79 -16.94 -1.95 -6.40
N SER A 80 -15.94 -2.56 -7.05
CA SER A 80 -15.43 -2.05 -8.33
C SER A 80 -16.52 -1.93 -9.38
N SER A 81 -17.50 -2.84 -9.36
CA SER A 81 -18.64 -2.80 -10.28
C SER A 81 -19.59 -1.64 -10.03
N GLU A 82 -19.56 -1.05 -8.85
CA GLU A 82 -20.44 0.06 -8.45
C GLU A 82 -19.82 1.43 -8.67
N TYR A 83 -18.51 1.49 -8.91
CA TYR A 83 -17.79 2.75 -9.06
C TYR A 83 -17.32 2.90 -10.51
N PRO A 84 -17.78 3.93 -11.23
CA PRO A 84 -17.36 4.14 -12.61
C PRO A 84 -15.87 4.48 -12.67
N SER A 85 -15.13 3.71 -13.47
CA SER A 85 -13.70 3.93 -13.68
C SER A 85 -13.37 3.64 -15.15
N PRO A 86 -12.57 4.50 -15.82
CA PRO A 86 -12.14 4.24 -17.19
C PRO A 86 -11.11 3.12 -17.29
N VAL A 87 -10.59 2.63 -16.18
CA VAL A 87 -9.58 1.57 -16.14
C VAL A 87 -10.03 0.43 -15.25
N THR A 88 -9.63 -0.78 -15.61
CA THR A 88 -9.84 -1.97 -14.77
C THR A 88 -8.64 -2.11 -13.84
N ARG A 89 -8.90 -2.12 -12.54
CA ARG A 89 -7.85 -2.32 -11.54
C ARG A 89 -7.79 -3.76 -11.09
N PRO A 90 -6.60 -4.29 -10.81
CA PRO A 90 -6.49 -5.68 -10.37
C PRO A 90 -7.16 -5.90 -9.02
N ALA A 91 -7.82 -7.04 -8.86
CA ALA A 91 -8.41 -7.44 -7.59
C ALA A 91 -7.35 -7.81 -6.56
N TYR A 92 -6.16 -8.22 -7.02
CA TYR A 92 -5.06 -8.64 -6.15
C TYR A 92 -3.74 -8.18 -6.75
N SER A 93 -3.04 -7.28 -6.06
CA SER A 93 -1.81 -6.67 -6.56
C SER A 93 -0.66 -6.81 -5.57
N VAL A 94 -0.62 -7.90 -4.82
CA VAL A 94 0.43 -8.17 -3.83
C VAL A 94 1.70 -8.62 -4.54
N LEU A 95 2.84 -8.06 -4.12
CA LEU A 95 4.16 -8.49 -4.60
C LEU A 95 4.61 -9.76 -3.89
N ASP A 96 5.30 -10.62 -4.61
CA ASP A 96 5.89 -11.82 -4.02
C ASP A 96 7.20 -11.51 -3.28
#